data_c2f7b6b53649dbeb9145888c0a0d9bd9
#
_entry.id   c2f7b6b53649dbeb9145888c0a0d9bd9
#
_cell.length_a   1.000
_cell.length_b   1.000
_cell.length_c   1.000
_cell.angle_alpha   90.00
_cell.angle_beta   90.00
_cell.angle_gamma   90.00
#
_symmetry.space_group_name_H-M   'P 1'
#
loop_
_entity.id
_entity.type
_entity.pdbx_description
1 polymer ?
#
loop_
_entity_poly.entity_id
_entity_poly.type
_entity_poly.pdbx_seq_one_letter_code
_entity_poly.pdbx_strand_id
1 'polypeptide(L)'
;MSKVTREEVYELAKSRSQELVKLVSDLIRIPSENPTGTQREVVDFVKKYLSDAGISCEEVSCNPDYPCVLAKIGKDEGFSVILNGHVDVVPAGDRSQWDYDPFSGEVTDKLILGRGTSDMKAGVAGMLFAMKVLKDSGAELNGNVRLHIVSDEESGGEYGSKWLCENGYAAGANACLIGEPTSNNTIEIGQKGGLHLVLKSKGKSAHGSLGGFKGDNAIVKLGRVLDKLQELTKIEGHYKDSQAHALKNSKLIAEQEIGEPGVGEVISHVSANVGIINGGTRPNMVPDYCEAIVDVRLPIGVD
;
A
#
# COMPACT_ATOMS: atom_id res chain seq x y z
N MET A 1 18.55 -27.10 -28.62
CA MET A 1 18.86 -26.67 -27.25
C MET A 1 17.69 -27.07 -26.39
N SER A 2 17.91 -27.70 -25.23
CA SER A 2 16.82 -28.00 -24.26
C SER A 2 16.20 -26.68 -23.80
N LYS A 3 14.88 -26.65 -23.65
CA LYS A 3 14.20 -25.47 -23.07
C LYS A 3 14.65 -25.33 -21.62
N VAL A 4 15.01 -24.10 -21.22
CA VAL A 4 15.30 -23.77 -19.82
C VAL A 4 14.07 -24.06 -18.95
N THR A 5 14.24 -24.80 -17.87
CA THR A 5 13.18 -25.23 -16.96
C THR A 5 12.95 -24.20 -15.88
N ARG A 6 11.79 -24.28 -15.19
CA ARG A 6 11.48 -23.46 -14.03
C ARG A 6 12.49 -23.68 -12.90
N GLU A 7 12.90 -24.91 -12.67
CA GLU A 7 13.88 -25.31 -11.67
C GLU A 7 15.24 -24.66 -11.93
N GLU A 8 15.70 -24.66 -13.20
CA GLU A 8 16.97 -24.02 -13.57
C GLU A 8 16.93 -22.50 -13.34
N VAL A 9 15.80 -21.83 -13.63
CA VAL A 9 15.62 -20.40 -13.34
C VAL A 9 15.64 -20.15 -11.83
N TYR A 10 14.98 -20.99 -11.06
CA TYR A 10 14.94 -20.88 -9.60
C TYR A 10 16.33 -21.06 -8.97
N GLU A 11 17.10 -22.08 -9.41
CA GLU A 11 18.44 -22.29 -8.91
C GLU A 11 19.41 -21.16 -9.34
N LEU A 12 19.23 -20.60 -10.53
CA LEU A 12 19.96 -19.39 -10.94
C LEU A 12 19.66 -18.22 -10.02
N ALA A 13 18.39 -17.95 -9.72
CA ALA A 13 17.98 -16.89 -8.79
C ALA A 13 18.59 -17.10 -7.41
N LYS A 14 18.52 -18.32 -6.89
CA LYS A 14 19.05 -18.70 -5.59
C LYS A 14 20.58 -18.54 -5.52
N SER A 15 21.30 -18.95 -6.56
CA SER A 15 22.77 -18.80 -6.62
C SER A 15 23.22 -17.33 -6.62
N ARG A 16 22.33 -16.41 -6.99
CA ARG A 16 22.57 -14.97 -7.09
C ARG A 16 21.87 -14.16 -5.97
N SER A 17 21.45 -14.80 -4.91
CA SER A 17 20.72 -14.16 -3.79
C SER A 17 21.45 -12.94 -3.20
N GLN A 18 22.79 -12.94 -3.21
CA GLN A 18 23.58 -11.80 -2.73
C GLN A 18 23.42 -10.55 -3.63
N GLU A 19 23.14 -10.72 -4.93
CA GLU A 19 22.81 -9.58 -5.79
C GLU A 19 21.49 -8.94 -5.37
N LEU A 20 20.49 -9.75 -4.98
CA LEU A 20 19.22 -9.25 -4.47
C LEU A 20 19.41 -8.49 -3.15
N VAL A 21 20.15 -9.05 -2.20
CA VAL A 21 20.46 -8.38 -0.93
C VAL A 21 21.13 -7.02 -1.17
N LYS A 22 22.11 -6.98 -2.08
CA LYS A 22 22.77 -5.75 -2.44
C LYS A 22 21.80 -4.74 -3.08
N LEU A 23 20.91 -5.19 -3.98
CA LEU A 23 19.95 -4.33 -4.65
C LEU A 23 18.96 -3.70 -3.65
N VAL A 24 18.46 -4.46 -2.66
CA VAL A 24 17.64 -3.92 -1.57
C VAL A 24 18.41 -2.84 -0.81
N SER A 25 19.63 -3.15 -0.38
CA SER A 25 20.48 -2.19 0.35
C SER A 25 20.72 -0.91 -0.44
N ASP A 26 21.02 -1.02 -1.74
CA ASP A 26 21.25 0.13 -2.62
C ASP A 26 19.99 1.00 -2.76
N LEU A 27 18.81 0.39 -2.91
CA LEU A 27 17.53 1.12 -2.98
C LEU A 27 17.20 1.84 -1.66
N ILE A 28 17.47 1.22 -0.51
CA ILE A 28 17.22 1.84 0.81
C ILE A 28 18.11 3.08 1.01
N ARG A 29 19.33 3.06 0.51
CA ARG A 29 20.28 4.20 0.60
C ARG A 29 19.85 5.44 -0.17
N ILE A 30 18.86 5.32 -1.03
CA ILE A 30 18.33 6.46 -1.78
C ILE A 30 17.05 6.95 -1.06
N PRO A 31 17.08 8.08 -0.35
CA PRO A 31 15.89 8.67 0.25
C PRO A 31 14.85 9.01 -0.82
N SER A 32 13.61 8.61 -0.58
CA SER A 32 12.48 8.89 -1.47
C SER A 32 11.21 9.13 -0.65
N GLU A 33 11.34 9.97 0.37
CA GLU A 33 10.24 10.30 1.27
C GLU A 33 9.13 11.06 0.52
N ASN A 34 7.89 10.66 0.72
CA ASN A 34 6.70 11.27 0.16
C ASN A 34 5.74 11.66 1.30
N PRO A 35 5.26 12.90 1.35
CA PRO A 35 5.30 13.95 0.30
C PRO A 35 6.50 14.91 0.35
N THR A 36 7.47 14.72 1.22
CA THR A 36 8.49 15.74 1.55
C THR A 36 9.77 15.69 0.70
N GLY A 37 9.99 14.58 -0.02
CA GLY A 37 11.20 14.34 -0.83
C GLY A 37 10.97 14.42 -2.34
N THR A 38 11.97 13.99 -3.09
CA THR A 38 11.92 13.82 -4.53
C THR A 38 12.09 12.36 -4.90
N GLN A 39 11.39 11.94 -5.94
CA GLN A 39 11.44 10.55 -6.43
C GLN A 39 12.46 10.37 -7.56
N ARG A 40 13.10 11.45 -8.03
CA ARG A 40 13.96 11.43 -9.21
C ARG A 40 15.14 10.47 -9.07
N GLU A 41 15.86 10.53 -7.96
CA GLU A 41 17.08 9.74 -7.77
C GLU A 41 16.81 8.23 -7.76
N VAL A 42 15.75 7.79 -7.06
CA VAL A 42 15.39 6.38 -6.99
C VAL A 42 14.84 5.88 -8.33
N VAL A 43 14.11 6.72 -9.08
CA VAL A 43 13.63 6.39 -10.43
C VAL A 43 14.79 6.25 -11.41
N ASP A 44 15.76 7.15 -11.38
CA ASP A 44 16.95 7.07 -12.22
C ASP A 44 17.80 5.84 -11.88
N PHE A 45 17.89 5.46 -10.61
CA PHE A 45 18.52 4.20 -10.20
C PHE A 45 17.81 2.98 -10.80
N VAL A 46 16.48 2.91 -10.73
CA VAL A 46 15.69 1.81 -11.32
C VAL A 46 15.92 1.72 -12.82
N LYS A 47 15.88 2.84 -13.53
CA LYS A 47 16.14 2.90 -14.99
C LYS A 47 17.55 2.41 -15.32
N LYS A 48 18.54 2.84 -14.54
CA LYS A 48 19.92 2.39 -14.72
C LYS A 48 20.05 0.89 -14.49
N TYR A 49 19.47 0.35 -13.44
CA TYR A 49 19.49 -1.10 -13.15
C TYR A 49 18.91 -1.92 -14.30
N LEU A 50 17.74 -1.50 -14.84
CA LEU A 50 17.13 -2.16 -15.99
C LEU A 50 18.01 -2.08 -17.24
N SER A 51 18.59 -0.91 -17.51
CA SER A 51 19.51 -0.70 -18.64
C SER A 51 20.75 -1.59 -18.52
N ASP A 52 21.37 -1.67 -17.34
CA ASP A 52 22.55 -2.52 -17.07
C ASP A 52 22.20 -4.01 -17.24
N ALA A 53 20.94 -4.40 -16.97
CA ALA A 53 20.41 -5.73 -17.23
C ALA A 53 20.03 -5.95 -18.72
N GLY A 54 20.22 -4.97 -19.59
CA GLY A 54 19.82 -5.03 -21.00
C GLY A 54 18.30 -5.08 -21.20
N ILE A 55 17.51 -4.57 -20.24
CA ILE A 55 16.05 -4.47 -20.30
C ILE A 55 15.69 -3.04 -20.65
N SER A 56 15.02 -2.85 -21.79
CA SER A 56 14.54 -1.53 -22.19
C SER A 56 13.40 -1.10 -21.26
N CYS A 57 13.45 0.16 -20.85
CA CYS A 57 12.39 0.77 -20.06
C CYS A 57 12.03 2.15 -20.61
N GLU A 58 10.83 2.61 -20.30
CA GLU A 58 10.39 3.97 -20.57
C GLU A 58 9.97 4.65 -19.25
N GLU A 59 10.11 5.95 -19.22
CA GLU A 59 9.58 6.80 -18.15
C GLU A 59 8.32 7.47 -18.68
N VAL A 60 7.23 7.34 -17.92
CA VAL A 60 5.95 8.00 -18.22
C VAL A 60 5.49 8.77 -16.99
N SER A 61 4.81 9.88 -17.21
CA SER A 61 4.33 10.71 -16.10
C SER A 61 3.22 11.67 -16.53
N CYS A 62 2.22 11.84 -15.70
CA CYS A 62 1.28 12.97 -15.78
C CYS A 62 1.66 14.11 -14.80
N ASN A 63 2.56 13.83 -13.87
CA ASN A 63 3.11 14.80 -12.92
C ASN A 63 4.64 14.59 -12.82
N PRO A 64 5.47 15.58 -13.21
CA PRO A 64 6.93 15.42 -13.23
C PRO A 64 7.57 15.05 -11.88
N ASP A 65 6.89 15.35 -10.77
CA ASP A 65 7.37 15.04 -9.43
C ASP A 65 7.19 13.55 -9.09
N TYR A 66 6.29 12.85 -9.82
CA TYR A 66 5.94 11.46 -9.61
C TYR A 66 6.08 10.63 -10.89
N PRO A 67 7.30 10.42 -11.41
CA PRO A 67 7.54 9.65 -12.61
C PRO A 67 7.34 8.15 -12.36
N CYS A 68 6.82 7.45 -13.37
CA CYS A 68 6.67 6.00 -13.37
C CYS A 68 7.67 5.38 -14.34
N VAL A 69 8.17 4.18 -14.03
CA VAL A 69 9.05 3.40 -14.92
C VAL A 69 8.31 2.16 -15.39
N LEU A 70 8.23 2.00 -16.70
CA LEU A 70 7.63 0.84 -17.36
C LEU A 70 8.71 0.03 -18.09
N ALA A 71 8.65 -1.29 -17.96
CA ALA A 71 9.49 -2.20 -18.70
C ALA A 71 8.73 -3.47 -19.08
N LYS A 72 9.23 -4.18 -20.09
CA LYS A 72 8.63 -5.44 -20.54
C LYS A 72 9.69 -6.41 -21.03
N ILE A 73 9.52 -7.69 -20.69
CA ILE A 73 10.24 -8.81 -21.28
C ILE A 73 9.26 -9.87 -21.79
N GLY A 74 9.65 -10.64 -22.80
CA GLY A 74 8.81 -11.69 -23.38
C GLY A 74 8.11 -11.25 -24.67
N LYS A 75 7.00 -11.94 -25.01
CA LYS A 75 6.26 -11.80 -26.26
C LYS A 75 4.98 -10.99 -26.02
N ASP A 76 4.46 -10.32 -27.02
CA ASP A 76 3.18 -9.60 -26.92
C ASP A 76 1.97 -10.53 -26.83
N GLU A 77 2.11 -11.73 -27.34
CA GLU A 77 1.10 -12.77 -27.31
C GLU A 77 1.24 -13.64 -26.04
N GLY A 78 0.13 -14.25 -25.59
CA GLY A 78 0.10 -15.17 -24.46
C GLY A 78 -0.25 -14.52 -23.13
N PHE A 79 0.14 -15.16 -22.04
CA PHE A 79 -0.20 -14.70 -20.69
C PHE A 79 0.63 -13.50 -20.27
N SER A 80 -0.03 -12.43 -19.88
CA SER A 80 0.62 -11.17 -19.47
C SER A 80 0.48 -10.94 -17.97
N VAL A 81 1.61 -10.77 -17.28
CA VAL A 81 1.66 -10.46 -15.85
C VAL A 81 2.27 -9.08 -15.66
N ILE A 82 1.62 -8.25 -14.87
CA ILE A 82 2.20 -7.00 -14.36
C ILE A 82 2.84 -7.28 -13.01
N LEU A 83 4.07 -6.82 -12.82
CA LEU A 83 4.73 -6.66 -11.53
C LEU A 83 4.60 -5.17 -11.17
N ASN A 84 3.89 -4.86 -10.10
CA ASN A 84 3.67 -3.48 -9.67
C ASN A 84 4.28 -3.23 -8.30
N GLY A 85 4.89 -2.06 -8.13
CA GLY A 85 5.42 -1.63 -6.83
C GLY A 85 5.80 -0.17 -6.83
N HIS A 86 5.88 0.41 -5.62
CA HIS A 86 6.25 1.80 -5.43
C HIS A 86 7.65 1.97 -4.84
N VAL A 87 8.27 3.09 -5.15
CA VAL A 87 9.63 3.43 -4.68
C VAL A 87 9.65 4.57 -3.69
N ASP A 88 8.54 5.30 -3.55
CA ASP A 88 8.37 6.27 -2.48
C ASP A 88 8.18 5.57 -1.13
N VAL A 89 8.45 6.28 -0.06
CA VAL A 89 8.33 5.79 1.32
C VAL A 89 7.76 6.90 2.21
N VAL A 90 7.02 6.53 3.26
CA VAL A 90 6.61 7.48 4.29
C VAL A 90 7.83 8.15 4.93
N PRO A 91 7.72 9.41 5.40
CA PRO A 91 8.81 10.09 6.08
C PRO A 91 9.38 9.28 7.24
N ALA A 92 10.70 9.35 7.43
CA ALA A 92 11.37 8.72 8.57
C ALA A 92 10.93 9.31 9.92
N GLY A 93 10.38 10.53 9.91
CA GLY A 93 9.95 11.21 11.12
C GLY A 93 11.11 11.70 11.97
N ASP A 94 10.96 11.61 13.29
CA ASP A 94 12.00 12.03 14.24
C ASP A 94 13.17 11.04 14.23
N ARG A 95 14.27 11.45 13.65
CA ARG A 95 15.47 10.62 13.51
C ARG A 95 16.11 10.24 14.86
N SER A 96 15.81 10.95 15.93
CA SER A 96 16.30 10.59 17.27
C SER A 96 15.66 9.32 17.84
N GLN A 97 14.58 8.86 17.24
CA GLN A 97 13.88 7.63 17.61
C GLN A 97 14.39 6.39 16.85
N TRP A 98 15.38 6.56 15.99
CA TRP A 98 15.99 5.46 15.25
C TRP A 98 17.33 5.07 15.91
N ASP A 99 17.53 3.76 16.08
CA ASP A 99 18.81 3.20 16.56
C ASP A 99 19.91 3.22 15.49
N TYR A 100 19.55 3.53 14.23
CA TYR A 100 20.43 3.59 13.06
C TYR A 100 19.90 4.64 12.07
N ASP A 101 20.71 5.04 11.10
CA ASP A 101 20.24 5.94 10.03
C ASP A 101 19.14 5.24 9.21
N PRO A 102 17.93 5.83 9.11
CA PRO A 102 16.81 5.24 8.35
C PRO A 102 17.12 4.99 6.87
N PHE A 103 18.16 5.57 6.33
CA PHE A 103 18.61 5.34 4.96
C PHE A 103 20.01 4.70 4.88
N SER A 104 20.44 3.99 5.92
CA SER A 104 21.73 3.30 5.93
C SER A 104 21.80 2.15 4.92
N GLY A 105 20.69 1.43 4.71
CA GLY A 105 20.70 0.19 3.95
C GLY A 105 21.68 -0.84 4.51
N GLU A 106 21.96 -0.79 5.80
CA GLU A 106 22.90 -1.68 6.47
C GLU A 106 22.43 -3.12 6.39
N VAL A 107 23.33 -4.01 6.01
CA VAL A 107 23.05 -5.45 5.92
C VAL A 107 23.70 -6.12 7.11
N THR A 108 22.89 -6.77 7.93
CA THR A 108 23.33 -7.64 9.03
C THR A 108 23.21 -9.10 8.63
N ASP A 109 23.58 -10.02 9.50
CA ASP A 109 23.44 -11.46 9.24
C ASP A 109 21.98 -11.91 9.00
N LYS A 110 21.00 -11.13 9.47
CA LYS A 110 19.57 -11.51 9.44
C LYS A 110 18.65 -10.46 8.83
N LEU A 111 19.05 -9.19 8.78
CA LEU A 111 18.18 -8.07 8.44
C LEU A 111 18.89 -7.11 7.49
N ILE A 112 18.09 -6.38 6.74
CA ILE A 112 18.51 -5.16 6.06
C ILE A 112 17.76 -4.02 6.76
N LEU A 113 18.51 -3.02 7.24
CA LEU A 113 17.96 -1.96 8.07
C LEU A 113 17.65 -0.72 7.24
N GLY A 114 16.47 -0.16 7.46
CA GLY A 114 16.12 1.14 6.87
C GLY A 114 14.64 1.35 6.58
N ARG A 115 14.27 2.61 6.33
CA ARG A 115 12.93 3.01 5.87
C ARG A 115 12.69 2.48 4.46
N GLY A 116 11.52 1.85 4.23
CA GLY A 116 11.18 1.25 2.94
C GLY A 116 11.69 -0.18 2.75
N THR A 117 12.38 -0.78 3.72
CA THR A 117 12.85 -2.17 3.61
C THR A 117 11.67 -3.14 3.55
N SER A 118 10.65 -2.96 4.35
CA SER A 118 9.43 -3.75 4.30
C SER A 118 8.46 -3.20 3.26
N ASP A 119 8.16 -1.92 3.31
CA ASP A 119 7.18 -1.22 2.48
C ASP A 119 7.88 -0.14 1.64
N MET A 120 8.06 -0.34 0.26
CA MET A 120 8.07 -1.70 -0.30
C MET A 120 9.29 -1.91 -1.22
N LYS A 121 10.42 -1.22 -0.93
CA LYS A 121 11.63 -1.29 -1.79
C LYS A 121 12.23 -2.70 -1.90
N ALA A 122 12.04 -3.57 -0.88
CA ALA A 122 12.45 -4.97 -1.02
C ALA A 122 11.59 -5.71 -2.05
N GLY A 123 10.28 -5.44 -2.09
CA GLY A 123 9.40 -5.95 -3.14
C GLY A 123 9.81 -5.47 -4.53
N VAL A 124 10.11 -4.16 -4.66
CA VAL A 124 10.65 -3.58 -5.91
C VAL A 124 11.95 -4.27 -6.33
N ALA A 125 12.90 -4.44 -5.40
CA ALA A 125 14.15 -5.15 -5.67
C ALA A 125 13.90 -6.59 -6.14
N GLY A 126 12.97 -7.30 -5.49
CA GLY A 126 12.59 -8.66 -5.87
C GLY A 126 12.07 -8.73 -7.30
N MET A 127 11.21 -7.78 -7.69
CA MET A 127 10.66 -7.72 -9.06
C MET A 127 11.72 -7.36 -10.11
N LEU A 128 12.57 -6.38 -9.84
CA LEU A 128 13.70 -6.01 -10.71
C LEU A 128 14.67 -7.17 -10.90
N PHE A 129 15.02 -7.84 -9.81
CA PHE A 129 15.91 -8.99 -9.80
C PHE A 129 15.30 -10.18 -10.59
N ALA A 130 14.00 -10.45 -10.37
CA ALA A 130 13.30 -11.52 -11.10
C ALA A 130 13.31 -11.27 -12.62
N MET A 131 13.05 -10.05 -13.07
CA MET A 131 13.13 -9.71 -14.49
C MET A 131 14.55 -9.92 -15.05
N LYS A 132 15.58 -9.50 -14.30
CA LYS A 132 16.98 -9.72 -14.69
C LYS A 132 17.33 -11.20 -14.79
N VAL A 133 16.94 -12.00 -13.79
CA VAL A 133 17.19 -13.45 -13.79
C VAL A 133 16.47 -14.13 -14.94
N LEU A 134 15.21 -13.80 -15.21
CA LEU A 134 14.46 -14.34 -16.36
C LEU A 134 15.15 -14.02 -17.67
N LYS A 135 15.61 -12.80 -17.84
CA LYS A 135 16.36 -12.41 -19.05
C LYS A 135 17.69 -13.15 -19.19
N ASP A 136 18.48 -13.19 -18.13
CA ASP A 136 19.81 -13.81 -18.13
C ASP A 136 19.74 -15.35 -18.32
N SER A 137 18.64 -15.96 -17.86
CA SER A 137 18.42 -17.40 -18.02
C SER A 137 18.22 -17.84 -19.47
N GLY A 138 17.84 -16.93 -20.37
CA GLY A 138 17.45 -17.23 -21.73
C GLY A 138 16.16 -18.05 -21.86
N ALA A 139 15.35 -18.13 -20.81
CA ALA A 139 14.08 -18.85 -20.82
C ALA A 139 13.09 -18.23 -21.83
N GLU A 140 12.46 -19.07 -22.64
CA GLU A 140 11.37 -18.65 -23.51
C GLU A 140 10.09 -18.45 -22.70
N LEU A 141 9.61 -17.21 -22.61
CA LEU A 141 8.35 -16.90 -21.98
C LEU A 141 7.16 -17.15 -22.92
N ASN A 142 6.11 -17.84 -22.44
CA ASN A 142 4.86 -18.02 -23.17
C ASN A 142 3.90 -16.83 -22.92
N GLY A 143 4.44 -15.62 -23.05
CA GLY A 143 3.76 -14.36 -22.78
C GLY A 143 4.76 -13.30 -22.38
N ASN A 144 4.35 -12.37 -21.53
CA ASN A 144 5.23 -11.30 -21.08
C ASN A 144 5.10 -11.01 -19.59
N VAL A 145 6.18 -10.45 -19.07
CA VAL A 145 6.22 -9.82 -17.76
C VAL A 145 6.42 -8.34 -17.98
N ARG A 146 5.48 -7.55 -17.50
CA ARG A 146 5.52 -6.08 -17.51
C ARG A 146 5.86 -5.60 -16.10
N LEU A 147 6.69 -4.59 -16.00
CA LEU A 147 7.04 -3.94 -14.75
C LEU A 147 6.43 -2.54 -14.74
N HIS A 148 5.73 -2.22 -13.68
CA HIS A 148 5.18 -0.90 -13.39
C HIS A 148 5.74 -0.44 -12.04
N ILE A 149 6.74 0.44 -12.05
CA ILE A 149 7.25 1.08 -10.84
C ILE A 149 6.67 2.48 -10.77
N VAL A 150 5.99 2.77 -9.67
CA VAL A 150 5.32 4.05 -9.39
C VAL A 150 6.01 4.76 -8.22
N SER A 151 5.68 6.01 -7.98
CA SER A 151 6.42 6.85 -7.03
C SER A 151 5.54 7.79 -6.19
N ASP A 152 4.25 7.44 -5.99
CA ASP A 152 3.28 8.25 -5.24
C ASP A 152 2.27 7.43 -4.44
N GLU A 153 2.56 6.16 -4.16
CA GLU A 153 1.63 5.27 -3.44
C GLU A 153 1.31 5.82 -2.06
N GLU A 154 2.32 6.24 -1.31
CA GLU A 154 2.22 6.75 0.07
C GLU A 154 1.42 8.07 0.19
N SER A 155 1.10 8.68 -0.93
CA SER A 155 0.21 9.85 -1.01
C SER A 155 -1.12 9.57 -1.72
N GLY A 156 -1.43 8.28 -2.01
CA GLY A 156 -2.70 7.81 -2.54
C GLY A 156 -2.70 7.35 -3.99
N GLY A 157 -1.56 7.30 -4.67
CA GLY A 157 -1.38 6.67 -5.99
C GLY A 157 -2.08 7.34 -7.17
N GLU A 158 -2.43 8.63 -7.05
CA GLU A 158 -3.22 9.37 -8.05
C GLU A 158 -2.48 9.52 -9.38
N TYR A 159 -1.16 9.77 -9.33
CA TYR A 159 -0.30 10.00 -10.49
C TYR A 159 0.42 8.76 -10.97
N GLY A 160 0.45 7.70 -10.14
CA GLY A 160 1.07 6.40 -10.41
C GLY A 160 0.06 5.35 -10.86
N SER A 161 -0.23 4.39 -9.99
CA SER A 161 -1.02 3.20 -10.34
C SER A 161 -2.41 3.54 -10.89
N LYS A 162 -3.12 4.52 -10.30
CA LYS A 162 -4.43 4.94 -10.79
C LYS A 162 -4.32 5.50 -12.20
N TRP A 163 -3.42 6.48 -12.41
CA TRP A 163 -3.22 7.10 -13.72
C TRP A 163 -2.80 6.08 -14.79
N LEU A 164 -1.89 5.15 -14.48
CA LEU A 164 -1.49 4.09 -15.38
C LEU A 164 -2.68 3.21 -15.80
N CYS A 165 -3.55 2.82 -14.86
CA CYS A 165 -4.75 2.05 -15.15
C CYS A 165 -5.73 2.82 -16.04
N GLU A 166 -6.02 4.08 -15.72
CA GLU A 166 -6.95 4.94 -16.46
C GLU A 166 -6.47 5.24 -17.88
N ASN A 167 -5.15 5.25 -18.09
CA ASN A 167 -4.55 5.52 -19.42
C ASN A 167 -4.17 4.24 -20.18
N GLY A 168 -4.67 3.08 -19.76
CA GLY A 168 -4.60 1.83 -20.51
C GLY A 168 -3.28 1.07 -20.38
N TYR A 169 -2.34 1.53 -19.55
CA TYR A 169 -1.06 0.82 -19.36
C TYR A 169 -1.23 -0.55 -18.70
N ALA A 170 -2.33 -0.79 -17.99
CA ALA A 170 -2.67 -2.11 -17.46
C ALA A 170 -3.52 -2.98 -18.41
N ALA A 171 -3.95 -2.42 -19.55
CA ALA A 171 -4.82 -3.14 -20.47
C ALA A 171 -4.19 -4.44 -21.00
N GLY A 172 -5.02 -5.49 -21.15
CA GLY A 172 -4.61 -6.80 -21.65
C GLY A 172 -3.75 -7.63 -20.70
N ALA A 173 -3.51 -7.19 -19.46
CA ALA A 173 -2.90 -8.04 -18.46
C ALA A 173 -3.88 -9.10 -17.94
N ASN A 174 -3.38 -10.31 -17.73
CA ASN A 174 -4.14 -11.41 -17.15
C ASN A 174 -4.05 -11.47 -15.63
N ALA A 175 -2.95 -10.95 -15.07
CA ALA A 175 -2.70 -10.88 -13.64
C ALA A 175 -1.82 -9.68 -13.30
N CYS A 176 -1.91 -9.23 -12.03
CA CYS A 176 -1.01 -8.28 -11.44
C CYS A 176 -0.49 -8.88 -10.12
N LEU A 177 0.83 -8.85 -9.95
CA LEU A 177 1.51 -9.15 -8.69
C LEU A 177 2.03 -7.85 -8.13
N ILE A 178 1.58 -7.49 -6.95
CA ILE A 178 2.01 -6.30 -6.22
C ILE A 178 3.00 -6.78 -5.15
N GLY A 179 4.17 -6.14 -5.08
CA GLY A 179 5.25 -6.56 -4.20
C GLY A 179 5.14 -6.02 -2.77
N GLU A 180 3.93 -5.65 -2.34
CA GLU A 180 3.64 -5.17 -0.98
C GLU A 180 3.92 -6.23 0.10
N PRO A 181 4.29 -5.79 1.32
CA PRO A 181 4.52 -6.70 2.41
C PRO A 181 3.22 -7.32 2.89
N THR A 182 3.18 -8.64 2.92
CA THR A 182 2.11 -9.40 3.57
C THR A 182 2.67 -10.11 4.79
N SER A 183 2.84 -11.42 4.71
CA SER A 183 3.65 -12.19 5.66
C SER A 183 4.42 -13.27 4.91
N ASN A 184 5.32 -13.97 5.59
CA ASN A 184 6.13 -15.03 4.96
C ASN A 184 5.29 -16.18 4.39
N ASN A 185 4.04 -16.33 4.84
CA ASN A 185 3.18 -17.47 4.55
C ASN A 185 1.84 -17.07 3.92
N THR A 186 1.64 -15.79 3.60
CA THR A 186 0.37 -15.29 3.06
C THR A 186 0.55 -14.58 1.73
N ILE A 187 -0.48 -14.68 0.89
CA ILE A 187 -0.66 -13.87 -0.29
C ILE A 187 -1.98 -13.13 -0.11
N GLU A 188 -1.95 -11.83 -0.12
CA GLU A 188 -3.14 -11.01 -0.07
C GLU A 188 -3.81 -11.00 -1.44
N ILE A 189 -5.12 -11.27 -1.47
CA ILE A 189 -5.90 -11.34 -2.70
C ILE A 189 -7.02 -10.31 -2.77
N GLY A 190 -7.10 -9.44 -1.78
CA GLY A 190 -8.07 -8.34 -1.69
C GLY A 190 -7.92 -7.58 -0.40
N GLN A 191 -8.35 -6.34 -0.44
CA GLN A 191 -8.31 -5.41 0.70
C GLN A 191 -9.70 -4.84 0.95
N LYS A 192 -9.94 -4.38 2.18
CA LYS A 192 -11.14 -3.60 2.50
C LYS A 192 -11.04 -2.23 1.85
N GLY A 193 -12.14 -1.75 1.30
CA GLY A 193 -12.25 -0.37 0.84
C GLY A 193 -12.08 0.62 2.00
N GLY A 194 -11.45 1.77 1.74
CA GLY A 194 -11.30 2.85 2.71
C GLY A 194 -12.22 4.02 2.37
N LEU A 195 -12.91 4.56 3.39
CA LEU A 195 -13.74 5.75 3.28
C LEU A 195 -13.51 6.67 4.48
N HIS A 196 -13.01 7.87 4.23
CA HIS A 196 -12.87 8.89 5.26
C HIS A 196 -14.06 9.84 5.24
N LEU A 197 -14.79 9.91 6.35
CA LEU A 197 -15.93 10.79 6.52
C LEU A 197 -15.55 11.99 7.40
N VAL A 198 -15.83 13.20 6.91
CA VAL A 198 -15.73 14.43 7.72
C VAL A 198 -17.14 14.86 8.09
N LEU A 199 -17.49 14.65 9.36
CA LEU A 199 -18.81 14.96 9.92
C LEU A 199 -18.78 16.32 10.61
N LYS A 200 -19.63 17.23 10.18
CA LYS A 200 -19.71 18.59 10.70
C LYS A 200 -21.07 18.83 11.33
N SER A 201 -21.08 19.27 12.59
CA SER A 201 -22.29 19.67 13.30
C SER A 201 -22.29 21.17 13.59
N LYS A 202 -23.39 21.81 13.25
CA LYS A 202 -23.64 23.22 13.56
C LYS A 202 -24.65 23.30 14.68
N GLY A 203 -24.41 24.21 15.62
CA GLY A 203 -25.25 24.51 16.74
C GLY A 203 -25.54 26.02 16.87
N LYS A 204 -25.85 26.43 18.09
CA LYS A 204 -26.07 27.85 18.44
C LYS A 204 -25.44 28.11 19.81
N SER A 205 -24.55 29.08 19.87
CA SER A 205 -23.88 29.44 21.12
C SER A 205 -24.82 30.08 22.14
N ALA A 206 -24.54 29.82 23.41
CA ALA A 206 -25.18 30.46 24.57
C ALA A 206 -24.24 30.34 25.77
N HIS A 207 -24.54 31.04 26.87
CA HIS A 207 -23.81 30.82 28.12
C HIS A 207 -24.11 29.41 28.67
N GLY A 208 -23.08 28.71 29.14
CA GLY A 208 -23.17 27.31 29.54
C GLY A 208 -24.17 27.02 30.65
N SER A 209 -24.42 28.00 31.56
CA SER A 209 -25.46 27.88 32.63
C SER A 209 -26.88 27.79 32.06
N LEU A 210 -27.10 28.16 30.80
CA LEU A 210 -28.38 28.05 30.11
C LEU A 210 -28.47 26.80 29.23
N GLY A 211 -27.46 25.91 29.29
CA GLY A 211 -27.42 24.69 28.51
C GLY A 211 -28.67 23.82 28.69
N GLY A 212 -29.20 23.32 27.58
CA GLY A 212 -30.45 22.55 27.56
C GLY A 212 -31.72 23.42 27.45
N PHE A 213 -31.67 24.72 27.80
CA PHE A 213 -32.80 25.65 27.70
C PHE A 213 -32.55 26.72 26.60
N LYS A 214 -31.29 27.11 26.40
CA LYS A 214 -30.91 28.08 25.39
C LYS A 214 -29.62 27.62 24.69
N GLY A 215 -29.53 27.92 23.39
CA GLY A 215 -28.46 27.43 22.57
C GLY A 215 -28.79 26.05 21.97
N ASP A 216 -27.86 25.53 21.14
CA ASP A 216 -27.96 24.23 20.52
C ASP A 216 -26.54 23.64 20.48
N ASN A 217 -26.31 22.59 21.23
CA ASN A 217 -24.97 22.04 21.47
C ASN A 217 -24.51 21.15 20.31
N ALA A 218 -23.59 21.65 19.52
CA ALA A 218 -23.04 20.95 18.37
C ALA A 218 -22.31 19.65 18.75
N ILE A 219 -21.60 19.61 19.89
CA ILE A 219 -20.92 18.39 20.38
C ILE A 219 -21.93 17.30 20.71
N VAL A 220 -22.99 17.63 21.45
CA VAL A 220 -24.02 16.65 21.81
C VAL A 220 -24.75 16.12 20.57
N LYS A 221 -25.01 16.99 19.60
CA LYS A 221 -25.63 16.57 18.33
C LYS A 221 -24.73 15.60 17.57
N LEU A 222 -23.43 15.93 17.44
CA LEU A 222 -22.48 15.08 16.74
C LEU A 222 -22.32 13.74 17.50
N GLY A 223 -22.23 13.76 18.82
CA GLY A 223 -22.12 12.55 19.63
C GLY A 223 -23.24 11.54 19.36
N ARG A 224 -24.48 12.01 19.18
CA ARG A 224 -25.62 11.13 18.81
C ARG A 224 -25.45 10.49 17.42
N VAL A 225 -24.83 11.18 16.49
CA VAL A 225 -24.52 10.63 15.14
C VAL A 225 -23.39 9.62 15.26
N LEU A 226 -22.33 9.95 16.01
CA LEU A 226 -21.20 9.05 16.21
C LEU A 226 -21.60 7.74 16.90
N ASP A 227 -22.51 7.80 17.87
CA ASP A 227 -23.07 6.60 18.51
C ASP A 227 -23.78 5.69 17.49
N LYS A 228 -24.57 6.29 16.59
CA LYS A 228 -25.25 5.52 15.53
C LYS A 228 -24.28 4.95 14.50
N LEU A 229 -23.13 5.57 14.26
CA LEU A 229 -22.13 5.03 13.31
C LEU A 229 -21.57 3.69 13.79
N GLN A 230 -21.59 3.39 15.07
CA GLN A 230 -21.18 2.08 15.58
C GLN A 230 -22.09 0.95 15.06
N GLU A 231 -23.31 1.23 14.64
CA GLU A 231 -24.19 0.24 14.02
C GLU A 231 -23.65 -0.26 12.67
N LEU A 232 -22.78 0.53 11.99
CA LEU A 232 -22.13 0.09 10.74
C LEU A 232 -21.30 -1.16 10.95
N THR A 233 -20.72 -1.36 12.13
CA THR A 233 -19.90 -2.55 12.42
C THR A 233 -20.69 -3.87 12.43
N LYS A 234 -22.02 -3.80 12.40
CA LYS A 234 -22.90 -4.98 12.26
C LYS A 234 -23.12 -5.39 10.81
N ILE A 235 -22.67 -4.57 9.86
CA ILE A 235 -22.82 -4.87 8.44
C ILE A 235 -21.74 -5.86 8.04
N GLU A 236 -22.16 -7.03 7.56
CA GLU A 236 -21.30 -8.07 7.05
C GLU A 236 -21.21 -7.99 5.52
N GLY A 237 -20.05 -8.28 4.97
CA GLY A 237 -19.82 -8.34 3.53
C GLY A 237 -20.50 -9.53 2.87
N HIS A 238 -20.73 -9.41 1.58
CA HIS A 238 -21.31 -10.48 0.75
C HIS A 238 -20.23 -11.16 -0.08
N TYR A 239 -20.05 -12.46 0.13
CA TYR A 239 -18.98 -13.24 -0.49
C TYR A 239 -19.57 -14.30 -1.43
N LYS A 240 -18.86 -14.53 -2.55
CA LYS A 240 -19.14 -15.66 -3.43
C LYS A 240 -18.58 -16.93 -2.79
N ASP A 241 -19.17 -18.09 -3.13
CA ASP A 241 -18.69 -19.39 -2.65
C ASP A 241 -17.20 -19.63 -2.95
N SER A 242 -16.72 -19.14 -4.09
CA SER A 242 -15.30 -19.21 -4.48
C SER A 242 -14.35 -18.42 -3.53
N GLN A 243 -14.87 -17.47 -2.76
CA GLN A 243 -14.14 -16.64 -1.82
C GLN A 243 -14.21 -17.17 -0.37
N ALA A 244 -15.16 -18.06 -0.09
CA ALA A 244 -15.43 -18.53 1.28
C ALA A 244 -14.21 -19.19 1.94
N HIS A 245 -13.43 -19.98 1.18
CA HIS A 245 -12.22 -20.64 1.68
C HIS A 245 -11.13 -19.61 2.06
N ALA A 246 -10.88 -18.65 1.18
CA ALA A 246 -9.92 -17.57 1.43
C ALA A 246 -10.31 -16.73 2.65
N LEU A 247 -11.59 -16.35 2.75
CA LEU A 247 -12.12 -15.60 3.89
C LEU A 247 -11.93 -16.35 5.22
N LYS A 248 -12.26 -17.65 5.24
CA LYS A 248 -12.07 -18.49 6.44
C LYS A 248 -10.61 -18.53 6.88
N ASN A 249 -9.70 -18.74 5.92
CA ASN A 249 -8.26 -18.77 6.21
C ASN A 249 -7.73 -17.41 6.66
N SER A 250 -8.19 -16.32 6.02
CA SER A 250 -7.81 -14.96 6.42
C SER A 250 -8.22 -14.62 7.85
N LYS A 251 -9.42 -15.03 8.29
CA LYS A 251 -9.87 -14.85 9.69
C LYS A 251 -8.96 -15.61 10.67
N LEU A 252 -8.61 -16.86 10.36
CA LEU A 252 -7.72 -17.67 11.20
C LEU A 252 -6.30 -17.07 11.30
N ILE A 253 -5.77 -16.58 10.18
CA ILE A 253 -4.45 -15.95 10.14
C ILE A 253 -4.46 -14.64 10.94
N ALA A 254 -5.48 -13.80 10.78
CA ALA A 254 -5.61 -12.57 11.54
C ALA A 254 -5.65 -12.81 13.06
N GLU A 255 -6.38 -13.84 13.51
CA GLU A 255 -6.39 -14.22 14.93
C GLU A 255 -5.03 -14.73 15.43
N GLN A 256 -4.30 -15.47 14.60
CA GLN A 256 -2.97 -15.99 14.94
C GLN A 256 -1.92 -14.86 15.01
N GLU A 257 -1.95 -13.92 14.06
CA GLU A 257 -0.97 -12.83 13.99
C GLU A 257 -1.23 -11.74 15.03
N ILE A 258 -2.49 -11.39 15.27
CA ILE A 258 -2.88 -10.36 16.25
C ILE A 258 -2.91 -10.94 17.67
N GLY A 259 -3.19 -12.23 17.81
CA GLY A 259 -3.23 -12.93 19.10
C GLY A 259 -4.52 -12.70 19.90
N GLU A 260 -5.58 -12.15 19.28
CA GLU A 260 -6.88 -11.87 19.92
C GLU A 260 -7.97 -12.74 19.30
N PRO A 261 -8.62 -13.64 20.07
CA PRO A 261 -9.73 -14.44 19.58
C PRO A 261 -10.90 -13.56 19.08
N GLY A 262 -11.44 -13.91 17.90
CA GLY A 262 -12.57 -13.20 17.29
C GLY A 262 -12.18 -11.95 16.49
N VAL A 263 -10.92 -11.49 16.54
CA VAL A 263 -10.49 -10.32 15.76
C VAL A 263 -10.60 -10.56 14.25
N GLY A 264 -10.55 -11.83 13.82
CA GLY A 264 -10.73 -12.20 12.42
C GLY A 264 -12.06 -11.75 11.81
N GLU A 265 -13.09 -11.51 12.64
CA GLU A 265 -14.39 -11.00 12.16
C GLU A 265 -14.29 -9.60 11.54
N VAL A 266 -13.26 -8.83 11.89
CA VAL A 266 -13.02 -7.51 11.26
C VAL A 266 -12.86 -7.61 9.74
N ILE A 267 -12.38 -8.73 9.22
CA ILE A 267 -12.18 -8.93 7.78
C ILE A 267 -13.52 -8.94 7.02
N SER A 268 -14.55 -9.55 7.64
CA SER A 268 -15.86 -9.70 7.02
C SER A 268 -16.87 -8.61 7.37
N HIS A 269 -16.56 -7.72 8.31
CA HIS A 269 -17.48 -6.68 8.74
C HIS A 269 -16.97 -5.28 8.41
N VAL A 270 -17.90 -4.33 8.31
CA VAL A 270 -17.54 -2.90 8.28
C VAL A 270 -16.86 -2.56 9.59
N SER A 271 -15.79 -1.76 9.54
CA SER A 271 -15.24 -1.12 10.72
C SER A 271 -15.37 0.40 10.62
N ALA A 272 -15.64 1.05 11.75
CA ALA A 272 -15.77 2.50 11.83
C ALA A 272 -15.02 3.00 13.07
N ASN A 273 -14.02 3.85 12.83
CA ASN A 273 -13.18 4.43 13.86
C ASN A 273 -13.31 5.95 13.86
N VAL A 274 -13.71 6.55 14.95
CA VAL A 274 -13.68 8.00 15.15
C VAL A 274 -12.27 8.38 15.58
N GLY A 275 -11.42 8.75 14.60
CA GLY A 275 -10.01 9.04 14.85
C GLY A 275 -9.75 10.43 15.41
N ILE A 276 -10.56 11.42 15.03
CA ILE A 276 -10.40 12.81 15.45
C ILE A 276 -11.76 13.41 15.75
N ILE A 277 -11.84 14.20 16.84
CA ILE A 277 -13.00 15.03 17.14
C ILE A 277 -12.53 16.37 17.70
N ASN A 278 -13.09 17.47 17.18
CA ASN A 278 -12.78 18.83 17.60
C ASN A 278 -14.08 19.62 17.78
N GLY A 279 -14.24 20.33 18.89
CA GLY A 279 -15.42 21.16 19.12
C GLY A 279 -15.39 21.94 20.41
N GLY A 280 -16.12 23.05 20.42
CA GLY A 280 -16.17 23.98 21.55
C GLY A 280 -14.93 24.86 21.69
N THR A 281 -15.06 25.92 22.51
CA THR A 281 -13.99 26.92 22.74
C THR A 281 -13.71 27.13 24.21
N ARG A 282 -14.75 27.07 25.05
CA ARG A 282 -14.67 27.27 26.50
C ARG A 282 -15.72 26.41 27.25
N PRO A 283 -15.41 25.87 28.42
CA PRO A 283 -16.33 24.98 29.16
C PRO A 283 -17.64 25.65 29.59
N ASN A 284 -17.65 26.95 29.70
CA ASN A 284 -18.84 27.75 30.11
C ASN A 284 -19.63 28.33 28.90
N MET A 285 -19.44 27.77 27.72
CA MET A 285 -20.20 28.16 26.51
C MET A 285 -20.80 26.91 25.84
N VAL A 286 -22.02 27.03 25.35
CA VAL A 286 -22.66 26.02 24.50
C VAL A 286 -21.95 26.05 23.16
N PRO A 287 -21.32 24.93 22.68
CA PRO A 287 -20.61 24.87 21.41
C PRO A 287 -21.57 25.03 20.22
N ASP A 288 -21.21 25.89 19.28
CA ASP A 288 -21.93 26.13 18.03
C ASP A 288 -21.32 25.40 16.81
N TYR A 289 -20.18 24.73 17.01
CA TYR A 289 -19.54 23.90 15.99
C TYR A 289 -18.84 22.69 16.63
N CYS A 290 -18.90 21.55 15.92
CA CYS A 290 -18.11 20.37 16.20
C CYS A 290 -17.86 19.61 14.91
N GLU A 291 -16.67 19.04 14.76
CA GLU A 291 -16.27 18.24 13.63
C GLU A 291 -15.65 16.93 14.11
N ALA A 292 -15.91 15.84 13.39
CA ALA A 292 -15.22 14.57 13.60
C ALA A 292 -14.74 13.98 12.26
N ILE A 293 -13.60 13.30 12.29
CA ILE A 293 -13.08 12.52 11.16
C ILE A 293 -13.19 11.04 11.53
N VAL A 294 -13.88 10.30 10.67
CA VAL A 294 -14.18 8.88 10.87
C VAL A 294 -13.55 8.09 9.74
N ASP A 295 -12.73 7.09 10.07
CA ASP A 295 -12.21 6.09 9.14
C ASP A 295 -13.18 4.91 9.10
N VAL A 296 -13.74 4.63 7.94
CA VAL A 296 -14.64 3.49 7.69
C VAL A 296 -13.97 2.53 6.72
N ARG A 297 -13.94 1.24 7.07
CA ARG A 297 -13.41 0.20 6.20
C ARG A 297 -14.53 -0.72 5.76
N LEU A 298 -14.64 -0.90 4.44
CA LEU A 298 -15.72 -1.65 3.79
C LEU A 298 -15.21 -3.03 3.39
N PRO A 299 -15.81 -4.14 3.87
CA PRO A 299 -15.43 -5.47 3.42
C PRO A 299 -15.90 -5.71 1.98
N ILE A 300 -15.38 -6.77 1.36
CA ILE A 300 -15.79 -7.18 0.00
C ILE A 300 -17.31 -7.37 -0.05
N GLY A 301 -17.95 -6.80 -1.08
CA GLY A 301 -19.40 -6.90 -1.31
C GLY A 301 -20.25 -5.91 -0.51
N VAL A 302 -19.63 -4.91 0.09
CA VAL A 302 -20.27 -3.70 0.64
C VAL A 302 -19.79 -2.49 -0.15
N ASP A 303 -20.73 -1.74 -0.74
CA ASP A 303 -20.49 -0.51 -1.52
C ASP A 303 -20.92 0.74 -0.72
#